data_fcb5d39ec1f797345c226e99f10c6f48
#
_entry.id   fcb5d39ec1f797345c226e99f10c6f48
#
_cell.length_a   1.000
_cell.length_b   1.000
_cell.length_c   1.000
_cell.angle_alpha   90.00
_cell.angle_beta   90.00
_cell.angle_gamma   90.00
#
_symmetry.space_group_name_H-M   'P 1'
#
loop_
_entity.id
_entity.type
_entity.pdbx_description
1 polymer ?
#
loop_
_entity_poly.entity_id
_entity_poly.type
_entity_poly.pdbx_seq_one_letter_code
_entity_poly.pdbx_strand_id
1 'polypeptide(L)'
;DNFLNYDDNFRCNFGSKSVRAVFKSSTYLTCKAPFSDNTNKPITFSVSLNKQQQSRDMIDYWYYSQPILAKLDPNYGPEDGGNEIMLMGSNLHPFIDETVINNANDTFCIFSDLNVKVPARLINSTRMACVAPATFDGISVTGVDLTLNNQNYTDDDVPYYYYKPPKIYDMQPRDGPTKGGTHIRIFANEFKRNRHILCVFDGVKTRASLISSSEIECLSPKWP
;
A
#
# COMPACT_ATOMS: atom_id res chain seq x y z
N ASP A 1 -4.41 6.55 -35.30
CA ASP A 1 -3.48 6.45 -36.43
C ASP A 1 -2.66 5.19 -36.26
N ASN A 2 -2.52 4.42 -37.34
CA ASN A 2 -1.96 3.10 -37.30
C ASN A 2 -0.45 3.13 -37.40
N PHE A 3 0.25 2.55 -36.43
CA PHE A 3 1.66 2.21 -36.58
C PHE A 3 1.81 1.12 -37.64
N LEU A 4 2.63 1.36 -38.65
CA LEU A 4 2.97 0.37 -39.65
C LEU A 4 4.35 -0.20 -39.29
N ASN A 5 4.52 -1.51 -39.35
CA ASN A 5 5.78 -2.17 -39.02
C ASN A 5 6.81 -2.01 -40.17
N TYR A 6 7.29 -0.78 -40.34
CA TYR A 6 8.38 -0.45 -41.27
C TYR A 6 9.67 -0.27 -40.48
N ASP A 7 10.46 -1.30 -40.31
CA ASP A 7 11.81 -1.26 -39.74
C ASP A 7 11.99 -0.83 -38.26
N ASP A 8 13.21 -1.02 -37.81
CA ASP A 8 13.77 -0.68 -36.49
C ASP A 8 13.89 0.85 -36.21
N ASN A 9 13.11 1.68 -36.86
CA ASN A 9 13.27 3.13 -36.83
C ASN A 9 12.41 3.85 -35.78
N PHE A 10 11.49 3.12 -35.14
CA PHE A 10 10.66 3.69 -34.08
C PHE A 10 11.46 4.15 -32.89
N ARG A 11 11.17 5.37 -32.43
CA ARG A 11 11.79 5.98 -31.25
C ARG A 11 10.74 6.56 -30.31
N CYS A 12 11.01 6.43 -29.02
CA CYS A 12 10.37 7.21 -27.99
C CYS A 12 11.33 8.30 -27.53
N ASN A 13 10.88 9.53 -27.54
CA ASN A 13 11.66 10.68 -27.12
C ASN A 13 11.17 11.18 -25.77
N PHE A 14 12.08 11.22 -24.81
CA PHE A 14 11.87 11.69 -23.44
C PHE A 14 12.67 13.00 -23.28
N GLY A 15 12.06 14.13 -23.59
CA GLY A 15 12.78 15.41 -23.73
C GLY A 15 13.90 15.30 -24.77
N SER A 16 15.15 15.49 -24.34
CA SER A 16 16.32 15.36 -25.20
C SER A 16 16.83 13.93 -25.41
N LYS A 17 16.33 12.94 -24.66
CA LYS A 17 16.78 11.54 -24.75
C LYS A 17 15.86 10.74 -25.67
N SER A 18 16.45 9.97 -26.59
CA SER A 18 15.73 9.13 -27.54
C SER A 18 16.10 7.67 -27.35
N VAL A 19 15.11 6.80 -27.18
CA VAL A 19 15.29 5.35 -27.02
C VAL A 19 14.55 4.58 -28.11
N ARG A 20 15.00 3.37 -28.40
CA ARG A 20 14.32 2.50 -29.35
C ARG A 20 12.95 2.08 -28.82
N ALA A 21 11.94 2.17 -29.68
CA ALA A 21 10.62 1.62 -29.41
C ALA A 21 10.49 0.24 -30.03
N VAL A 22 9.73 -0.64 -29.40
CA VAL A 22 9.40 -1.97 -29.87
C VAL A 22 7.96 -1.97 -30.37
N PHE A 23 7.77 -2.30 -31.63
CA PHE A 23 6.45 -2.45 -32.23
C PHE A 23 5.72 -3.67 -31.61
N LYS A 24 4.49 -3.48 -31.20
CA LYS A 24 3.60 -4.53 -30.70
C LYS A 24 2.36 -4.73 -31.57
N SER A 25 1.75 -3.62 -31.98
CA SER A 25 0.60 -3.62 -32.88
C SER A 25 0.49 -2.27 -33.60
N SER A 26 -0.45 -2.15 -34.52
CA SER A 26 -0.73 -0.88 -35.23
C SER A 26 -1.12 0.28 -34.30
N THR A 27 -1.51 0.00 -33.07
CA THR A 27 -1.93 1.02 -32.09
C THR A 27 -1.05 1.06 -30.84
N TYR A 28 -0.06 0.18 -30.74
CA TYR A 28 0.71 -0.01 -29.51
C TYR A 28 2.20 -0.23 -29.75
N LEU A 29 3.00 0.65 -29.15
CA LEU A 29 4.46 0.57 -29.07
C LEU A 29 4.88 0.50 -27.60
N THR A 30 6.00 -0.14 -27.31
CA THR A 30 6.61 -0.13 -25.98
C THR A 30 8.02 0.45 -26.04
N CYS A 31 8.42 1.22 -25.04
CA CYS A 31 9.80 1.68 -24.85
C CYS A 31 10.16 1.67 -23.36
N LYS A 32 11.44 1.44 -23.12
CA LYS A 32 11.98 1.55 -21.77
C LYS A 32 12.38 3.01 -21.52
N ALA A 33 11.81 3.65 -20.51
CA ALA A 33 12.18 5.00 -20.13
C ALA A 33 13.68 5.05 -19.78
N PRO A 34 14.45 6.00 -20.32
CA PRO A 34 15.87 6.16 -19.99
C PRO A 34 16.03 6.71 -18.57
N PHE A 35 17.17 6.45 -17.95
CA PHE A 35 17.51 7.07 -16.66
C PHE A 35 17.46 8.62 -16.76
N SER A 36 16.98 9.27 -15.69
CA SER A 36 16.97 10.73 -15.57
C SER A 36 17.19 11.17 -14.13
N ASP A 37 18.01 12.18 -13.95
CA ASP A 37 18.18 12.89 -12.67
C ASP A 37 17.10 13.96 -12.45
N ASN A 38 16.30 14.22 -13.48
CA ASN A 38 15.22 15.20 -13.42
C ASN A 38 14.01 14.58 -12.75
N THR A 39 13.84 14.83 -11.47
CA THR A 39 12.67 14.43 -10.70
C THR A 39 11.77 15.65 -10.45
N ASN A 40 10.46 15.41 -10.30
CA ASN A 40 9.48 16.43 -9.92
C ASN A 40 9.20 17.52 -10.97
N LYS A 41 9.60 17.32 -12.24
CA LYS A 41 9.23 18.16 -13.36
C LYS A 41 8.83 17.29 -14.55
N PRO A 42 7.79 17.66 -15.28
CA PRO A 42 7.44 16.94 -16.49
C PRO A 42 8.51 17.17 -17.57
N ILE A 43 8.68 16.14 -18.37
CA ILE A 43 9.40 16.23 -19.63
C ILE A 43 8.45 15.90 -20.76
N THR A 44 8.62 16.53 -21.89
CA THR A 44 7.80 16.26 -23.07
C THR A 44 8.12 14.88 -23.63
N PHE A 45 7.10 14.04 -23.77
CA PHE A 45 7.20 12.76 -24.46
C PHE A 45 6.61 12.85 -25.86
N SER A 46 7.31 12.26 -26.83
CA SER A 46 6.84 12.14 -28.21
C SER A 46 7.32 10.83 -28.84
N VAL A 47 6.71 10.44 -29.94
CA VAL A 47 7.10 9.27 -30.73
C VAL A 47 7.63 9.71 -32.09
N SER A 48 8.66 9.05 -32.57
CA SER A 48 9.15 9.18 -33.95
C SER A 48 9.07 7.85 -34.67
N LEU A 49 8.56 7.86 -35.89
CA LEU A 49 8.44 6.66 -36.72
C LEU A 49 9.65 6.46 -37.65
N ASN A 50 10.45 7.48 -37.86
CA ASN A 50 11.54 7.50 -38.82
C ASN A 50 12.84 8.13 -38.30
N LYS A 51 12.97 8.35 -37.00
CA LYS A 51 14.10 9.04 -36.34
C LYS A 51 14.28 10.52 -36.69
N GLN A 52 13.40 11.10 -37.49
CA GLN A 52 13.53 12.50 -37.98
C GLN A 52 12.39 13.38 -37.45
N GLN A 53 11.14 12.96 -37.68
CA GLN A 53 9.97 13.72 -37.26
C GLN A 53 9.40 13.15 -35.97
N GLN A 54 8.92 14.03 -35.13
CA GLN A 54 8.22 13.67 -33.89
C GLN A 54 6.71 13.72 -34.11
N SER A 55 5.96 12.99 -33.28
CA SER A 55 4.50 13.11 -33.22
C SER A 55 4.10 14.57 -32.97
N ARG A 56 2.95 14.97 -33.51
CA ARG A 56 2.40 16.32 -33.26
C ARG A 56 1.91 16.46 -31.84
N ASP A 57 1.29 15.41 -31.34
CA ASP A 57 0.79 15.35 -29.97
C ASP A 57 1.94 14.98 -29.04
N MET A 58 2.12 15.79 -28.02
CA MET A 58 3.14 15.63 -26.99
C MET A 58 2.43 15.44 -25.66
N ILE A 59 2.96 14.54 -24.84
CA ILE A 59 2.41 14.19 -23.54
C ILE A 59 3.48 14.41 -22.49
N ASP A 60 3.08 14.87 -21.31
CA ASP A 60 3.99 15.02 -20.20
C ASP A 60 4.32 13.65 -19.60
N TYR A 61 5.60 13.37 -19.43
CA TYR A 61 6.13 12.22 -18.72
C TYR A 61 6.87 12.68 -17.46
N TRP A 62 6.56 12.04 -16.35
CA TRP A 62 7.11 12.41 -15.06
C TRP A 62 8.08 11.36 -14.55
N TYR A 63 9.27 11.80 -14.12
CA TYR A 63 10.18 11.00 -13.34
C TYR A 63 9.95 11.31 -11.85
N TYR A 64 9.97 10.28 -11.04
CA TYR A 64 9.88 10.40 -9.59
C TYR A 64 11.05 9.70 -8.90
N SER A 65 11.41 10.16 -7.70
CA SER A 65 12.39 9.47 -6.86
C SER A 65 11.85 8.14 -6.41
N GLN A 66 12.70 7.11 -6.39
CA GLN A 66 12.28 5.78 -5.95
C GLN A 66 11.64 5.85 -4.56
N PRO A 67 10.46 5.27 -4.37
CA PRO A 67 9.84 5.17 -3.07
C PRO A 67 10.65 4.23 -2.17
N ILE A 68 10.64 4.52 -0.87
CA ILE A 68 11.26 3.67 0.15
C ILE A 68 10.21 3.45 1.23
N LEU A 69 9.91 2.20 1.53
CA LEU A 69 9.03 1.80 2.61
C LEU A 69 9.87 1.50 3.85
N ALA A 70 9.67 2.27 4.92
CA ALA A 70 10.48 2.13 6.12
C ALA A 70 9.75 1.41 7.26
N LYS A 71 8.41 1.50 7.31
CA LYS A 71 7.64 1.01 8.45
C LYS A 71 6.17 0.81 8.11
N LEU A 72 5.56 -0.17 8.80
CA LEU A 72 4.10 -0.39 8.83
C LEU A 72 3.54 -0.05 10.22
N ASP A 73 2.32 0.47 10.27
CA ASP A 73 1.61 0.73 11.52
C ASP A 73 0.08 0.51 11.37
N PRO A 74 -0.51 -0.50 12.01
CA PRO A 74 0.17 -1.58 12.73
C PRO A 74 0.95 -2.50 11.77
N ASN A 75 2.03 -3.11 12.27
CA ASN A 75 2.80 -4.11 11.51
C ASN A 75 2.34 -5.56 11.80
N TYR A 76 1.12 -5.72 12.26
CA TYR A 76 0.49 -7.02 12.54
C TYR A 76 -1.02 -6.93 12.38
N GLY A 77 -1.66 -8.05 12.08
CA GLY A 77 -3.10 -8.17 11.94
C GLY A 77 -3.61 -9.60 12.08
N PRO A 78 -4.94 -9.78 12.10
CA PRO A 78 -5.54 -11.10 12.16
C PRO A 78 -5.28 -11.90 10.88
N GLU A 79 -5.25 -13.22 10.98
CA GLU A 79 -5.12 -14.12 9.82
C GLU A 79 -6.23 -13.92 8.79
N ASP A 80 -7.41 -13.49 9.22
CA ASP A 80 -8.55 -13.19 8.34
C ASP A 80 -8.36 -11.90 7.53
N GLY A 81 -7.31 -11.13 7.81
CA GLY A 81 -7.04 -9.84 7.15
C GLY A 81 -8.07 -8.76 7.49
N GLY A 82 -8.28 -7.82 6.57
CA GLY A 82 -9.31 -6.79 6.65
C GLY A 82 -8.95 -5.56 7.48
N ASN A 83 -7.83 -5.54 8.18
CA ASN A 83 -7.38 -4.35 8.91
C ASN A 83 -6.61 -3.38 8.01
N GLU A 84 -6.83 -2.09 8.21
CA GLU A 84 -6.08 -1.03 7.52
C GLU A 84 -4.66 -0.94 8.11
N ILE A 85 -3.67 -0.85 7.22
CA ILE A 85 -2.26 -0.69 7.54
C ILE A 85 -1.79 0.65 6.98
N MET A 86 -1.12 1.44 7.79
CA MET A 86 -0.42 2.64 7.37
C MET A 86 1.01 2.28 6.97
N LEU A 87 1.35 2.53 5.72
CA LEU A 87 2.71 2.46 5.20
C LEU A 87 3.38 3.81 5.42
N MET A 88 4.56 3.80 6.00
CA MET A 88 5.36 5.01 6.28
C MET A 88 6.71 4.89 5.61
N GLY A 89 7.13 5.95 4.94
CA GLY A 89 8.37 5.95 4.19
C GLY A 89 8.72 7.31 3.60
N SER A 90 9.42 7.30 2.50
CA SER A 90 9.78 8.50 1.74
C SER A 90 9.46 8.32 0.26
N ASN A 91 9.21 9.42 -0.42
CA ASN A 91 8.86 9.46 -1.85
C ASN A 91 7.61 8.60 -2.20
N LEU A 92 6.69 8.45 -1.25
CA LEU A 92 5.46 7.65 -1.44
C LEU A 92 4.44 8.35 -2.34
N HIS A 93 4.69 9.60 -2.68
CA HIS A 93 3.92 10.36 -3.66
C HIS A 93 4.80 10.63 -4.88
N PRO A 94 4.39 10.22 -6.10
CA PRO A 94 5.20 10.43 -7.29
C PRO A 94 5.28 11.89 -7.74
N PHE A 95 4.38 12.77 -7.25
CA PHE A 95 4.25 14.16 -7.70
C PHE A 95 4.11 15.13 -6.53
N ILE A 96 4.65 16.35 -6.71
CA ILE A 96 4.50 17.46 -5.75
C ILE A 96 3.11 18.10 -5.87
N ASP A 97 2.47 18.01 -7.02
CA ASP A 97 1.17 18.60 -7.31
C ASP A 97 0.06 17.55 -7.15
N GLU A 98 -0.77 17.71 -6.13
CA GLU A 98 -1.90 16.83 -5.83
C GLU A 98 -2.94 16.80 -6.96
N THR A 99 -2.91 17.75 -7.90
CA THR A 99 -3.83 17.80 -9.04
C THR A 99 -3.48 16.78 -10.14
N VAL A 100 -2.28 16.21 -10.10
CA VAL A 100 -1.76 15.24 -11.09
C VAL A 100 -2.01 13.79 -10.65
N ILE A 101 -2.93 13.54 -9.74
CA ILE A 101 -3.32 12.18 -9.29
C ILE A 101 -4.08 11.47 -10.43
N ASN A 102 -3.39 11.12 -11.50
CA ASN A 102 -4.05 10.53 -12.66
C ASN A 102 -4.06 8.99 -12.68
N ASN A 103 -3.41 8.29 -11.74
CA ASN A 103 -3.44 6.82 -11.74
C ASN A 103 -3.41 6.22 -10.32
N ALA A 104 -4.38 6.58 -9.48
CA ALA A 104 -4.61 5.86 -8.21
C ALA A 104 -4.87 4.35 -8.44
N ASN A 105 -5.18 3.96 -9.67
CA ASN A 105 -5.43 2.57 -10.06
C ASN A 105 -4.16 1.73 -10.24
N ASP A 106 -2.97 2.33 -10.27
CA ASP A 106 -1.70 1.62 -10.48
C ASP A 106 -0.82 1.56 -9.22
N THR A 107 -1.37 2.00 -8.08
CA THR A 107 -0.67 2.01 -6.80
C THR A 107 -1.15 0.85 -5.93
N PHE A 108 -0.22 -0.01 -5.52
CA PHE A 108 -0.53 -1.22 -4.76
C PHE A 108 0.47 -1.46 -3.63
N CYS A 109 -0.02 -2.09 -2.56
CA CYS A 109 0.80 -2.82 -1.60
C CYS A 109 0.94 -4.27 -2.08
N ILE A 110 2.13 -4.83 -1.95
CA ILE A 110 2.46 -6.20 -2.32
C ILE A 110 2.80 -6.96 -1.04
N PHE A 111 2.14 -8.08 -0.83
CA PHE A 111 2.44 -9.04 0.23
C PHE A 111 3.18 -10.21 -0.39
N SER A 112 4.51 -10.19 -0.27
CA SER A 112 5.43 -10.98 -1.11
C SER A 112 5.23 -12.48 -0.94
N ASP A 113 5.19 -12.98 0.30
CA ASP A 113 5.02 -14.41 0.58
C ASP A 113 3.61 -14.94 0.25
N LEU A 114 2.62 -14.04 0.24
CA LEU A 114 1.26 -14.37 -0.17
C LEU A 114 1.06 -14.27 -1.68
N ASN A 115 1.98 -13.62 -2.39
CA ASN A 115 1.84 -13.25 -3.80
C ASN A 115 0.52 -12.48 -4.09
N VAL A 116 0.15 -11.57 -3.18
CA VAL A 116 -1.10 -10.79 -3.24
C VAL A 116 -0.78 -9.31 -3.39
N LYS A 117 -1.48 -8.67 -4.33
CA LYS A 117 -1.51 -7.21 -4.47
C LYS A 117 -2.86 -6.67 -4.01
N VAL A 118 -2.81 -5.62 -3.18
CA VAL A 118 -4.01 -4.88 -2.75
C VAL A 118 -3.89 -3.41 -3.11
N PRO A 119 -4.97 -2.73 -3.50
CA PRO A 119 -4.93 -1.31 -3.80
C PRO A 119 -4.39 -0.50 -2.62
N ALA A 120 -3.54 0.47 -2.90
CA ALA A 120 -3.02 1.38 -1.92
C ALA A 120 -3.61 2.78 -2.12
N ARG A 121 -4.01 3.42 -1.03
CA ARG A 121 -4.54 4.78 -0.99
C ARG A 121 -3.45 5.73 -0.50
N LEU A 122 -3.12 6.68 -1.34
CA LEU A 122 -2.19 7.76 -1.00
C LEU A 122 -2.78 8.69 0.06
N ILE A 123 -1.96 9.09 1.03
CA ILE A 123 -2.31 10.09 2.05
C ILE A 123 -1.44 11.34 1.88
N ASN A 124 -0.13 11.16 1.78
CA ASN A 124 0.84 12.22 1.47
C ASN A 124 2.18 11.59 1.03
N SER A 125 3.21 12.41 0.82
CA SER A 125 4.53 11.96 0.35
C SER A 125 5.26 10.97 1.27
N THR A 126 4.79 10.81 2.51
CA THR A 126 5.42 9.92 3.52
C THR A 126 4.47 8.86 4.05
N ARG A 127 3.21 8.83 3.60
CA ARG A 127 2.17 7.93 4.12
C ARG A 127 1.23 7.43 3.04
N MET A 128 0.99 6.14 3.06
CA MET A 128 -0.04 5.45 2.28
C MET A 128 -0.81 4.50 3.19
N ALA A 129 -1.99 4.08 2.76
CA ALA A 129 -2.77 3.07 3.46
C ALA A 129 -3.20 1.96 2.51
N CYS A 130 -3.22 0.74 3.00
CA CYS A 130 -3.85 -0.40 2.33
C CYS A 130 -4.52 -1.33 3.35
N VAL A 131 -5.32 -2.25 2.87
CA VAL A 131 -5.99 -3.25 3.70
C VAL A 131 -5.22 -4.56 3.60
N ALA A 132 -4.84 -5.13 4.75
CA ALA A 132 -4.15 -6.41 4.81
C ALA A 132 -5.03 -7.51 4.20
N PRO A 133 -4.51 -8.35 3.30
CA PRO A 133 -5.22 -9.54 2.84
C PRO A 133 -5.30 -10.59 3.94
N ALA A 134 -6.20 -11.55 3.80
CA ALA A 134 -6.17 -12.75 4.61
C ALA A 134 -4.92 -13.58 4.29
N THR A 135 -4.36 -14.25 5.30
CA THR A 135 -3.29 -15.22 5.11
C THR A 135 -3.84 -16.62 4.86
N PHE A 136 -3.03 -17.49 4.30
CA PHE A 136 -3.34 -18.89 4.04
C PHE A 136 -2.09 -19.77 4.26
N ASP A 137 -2.27 -21.07 4.26
CA ASP A 137 -1.20 -22.07 4.36
C ASP A 137 -0.27 -21.90 5.57
N GLY A 138 -0.77 -21.27 6.66
CA GLY A 138 0.00 -21.11 7.89
C GLY A 138 1.09 -20.03 7.82
N ILE A 139 1.06 -19.16 6.82
CA ILE A 139 1.97 -18.02 6.72
C ILE A 139 1.68 -17.06 7.89
N SER A 140 2.65 -16.87 8.76
CA SER A 140 2.55 -16.02 9.95
C SER A 140 3.29 -14.70 9.81
N VAL A 141 4.11 -14.55 8.78
CA VAL A 141 4.83 -13.32 8.44
C VAL A 141 4.93 -13.20 6.93
N THR A 142 4.89 -11.98 6.43
CA THR A 142 5.10 -11.67 5.01
C THR A 142 5.85 -10.35 4.88
N GLY A 143 6.71 -10.25 3.89
CA GLY A 143 7.27 -8.99 3.47
C GLY A 143 6.21 -8.12 2.79
N VAL A 144 6.30 -6.81 3.02
CA VAL A 144 5.44 -5.84 2.36
C VAL A 144 6.28 -4.86 1.59
N ASP A 145 5.94 -4.73 0.32
CA ASP A 145 6.47 -3.77 -0.64
C ASP A 145 5.38 -2.91 -1.23
N LEU A 146 5.74 -1.96 -2.05
CA LEU A 146 4.79 -1.11 -2.76
C LEU A 146 5.19 -0.84 -4.21
N THR A 147 4.22 -0.44 -5.00
CA THR A 147 4.44 0.10 -6.34
C THR A 147 3.56 1.32 -6.56
N LEU A 148 4.10 2.33 -7.26
CA LEU A 148 3.38 3.54 -7.63
C LEU A 148 2.87 3.53 -9.07
N ASN A 149 3.30 2.56 -9.88
CA ASN A 149 2.98 2.48 -11.32
C ASN A 149 2.75 1.04 -11.81
N ASN A 150 2.57 0.10 -10.90
CA ASN A 150 2.33 -1.32 -11.19
C ASN A 150 3.41 -1.99 -12.08
N GLN A 151 4.59 -1.39 -12.19
CA GLN A 151 5.72 -1.90 -12.99
C GLN A 151 7.02 -1.96 -12.18
N ASN A 152 7.30 -0.93 -11.38
CA ASN A 152 8.47 -0.87 -10.53
C ASN A 152 8.04 -1.03 -9.08
N TYR A 153 8.66 -1.98 -8.41
CA TYR A 153 8.36 -2.36 -7.03
C TYR A 153 9.51 -1.94 -6.12
N THR A 154 9.22 -1.63 -4.87
CA THR A 154 10.26 -1.53 -3.83
C THR A 154 10.80 -2.95 -3.55
N ASP A 155 11.90 -3.00 -2.83
CA ASP A 155 12.57 -4.23 -2.38
C ASP A 155 12.98 -4.01 -0.90
N ASP A 156 12.06 -3.42 -0.13
CA ASP A 156 12.28 -3.06 1.27
C ASP A 156 11.88 -4.20 2.20
N ASP A 157 10.99 -5.08 1.76
CA ASP A 157 10.54 -6.32 2.42
C ASP A 157 10.17 -6.10 3.89
N VAL A 158 9.38 -5.04 4.18
CA VAL A 158 9.05 -4.64 5.54
C VAL A 158 8.11 -5.66 6.18
N PRO A 159 8.46 -6.29 7.32
CA PRO A 159 7.72 -7.41 7.84
C PRO A 159 6.36 -7.02 8.39
N TYR A 160 5.33 -7.79 8.01
CA TYR A 160 3.99 -7.79 8.54
C TYR A 160 3.66 -9.15 9.14
N TYR A 161 3.16 -9.16 10.38
CA TYR A 161 2.92 -10.36 11.17
C TYR A 161 1.43 -10.68 11.27
N TYR A 162 1.06 -11.91 11.01
CA TYR A 162 -0.29 -12.42 11.22
C TYR A 162 -0.43 -13.10 12.59
N TYR A 163 -1.60 -12.94 13.21
CA TYR A 163 -1.95 -13.64 14.44
C TYR A 163 -3.35 -14.25 14.34
N LYS A 164 -3.54 -15.36 15.05
CA LYS A 164 -4.88 -15.95 15.21
C LYS A 164 -5.71 -15.07 16.14
N PRO A 165 -6.94 -14.69 15.74
CA PRO A 165 -7.84 -13.96 16.64
C PRO A 165 -8.02 -14.69 17.97
N PRO A 166 -7.95 -13.98 19.10
CA PRO A 166 -8.14 -14.60 20.41
C PRO A 166 -9.56 -15.14 20.55
N LYS A 167 -9.69 -16.38 21.05
CA LYS A 167 -11.00 -16.95 21.43
C LYS A 167 -11.29 -16.60 22.86
N ILE A 168 -12.26 -15.71 23.07
CA ILE A 168 -12.72 -15.31 24.40
C ILE A 168 -13.59 -16.44 24.96
N TYR A 169 -13.32 -16.86 26.18
CA TYR A 169 -14.11 -17.90 26.88
C TYR A 169 -14.79 -17.41 28.15
N ASP A 170 -14.32 -16.29 28.75
CA ASP A 170 -14.98 -15.67 29.91
C ASP A 170 -14.68 -14.16 29.99
N MET A 171 -15.54 -13.45 30.72
CA MET A 171 -15.29 -12.08 31.16
C MET A 171 -15.93 -11.83 32.53
N GLN A 172 -15.31 -10.99 33.35
CA GLN A 172 -15.74 -10.73 34.73
C GLN A 172 -15.50 -9.25 35.09
N PRO A 173 -16.51 -8.53 35.65
CA PRO A 173 -17.90 -8.94 35.75
C PRO A 173 -18.62 -8.95 34.40
N ARG A 174 -19.79 -9.60 34.32
CA ARG A 174 -20.64 -9.66 33.13
C ARG A 174 -21.70 -8.57 33.09
N ASP A 175 -21.76 -7.75 34.12
CA ASP A 175 -22.70 -6.65 34.28
C ASP A 175 -22.03 -5.40 34.85
N GLY A 176 -22.70 -4.28 34.73
CA GLY A 176 -22.20 -3.00 35.24
C GLY A 176 -23.21 -1.87 35.08
N PRO A 177 -22.96 -0.73 35.73
CA PRO A 177 -23.88 0.42 35.67
C PRO A 177 -23.85 1.04 34.24
N THR A 178 -24.99 1.60 33.84
CA THR A 178 -25.14 2.32 32.57
C THR A 178 -24.20 3.53 32.44
N LYS A 179 -23.71 4.07 33.55
CA LYS A 179 -22.71 5.14 33.55
C LYS A 179 -21.35 4.71 33.06
N GLY A 180 -21.13 3.38 32.95
CA GLY A 180 -19.82 2.81 32.58
C GLY A 180 -18.81 2.87 33.71
N GLY A 181 -17.53 2.69 33.36
CA GLY A 181 -16.42 2.75 34.31
C GLY A 181 -16.15 1.44 35.07
N THR A 182 -16.86 0.35 34.76
CA THR A 182 -16.59 -0.96 35.34
C THR A 182 -15.30 -1.54 34.77
N HIS A 183 -14.38 -1.97 35.64
CA HIS A 183 -13.20 -2.75 35.26
C HIS A 183 -13.62 -4.16 34.86
N ILE A 184 -13.44 -4.50 33.62
CA ILE A 184 -13.81 -5.81 33.07
C ILE A 184 -12.53 -6.57 32.70
N ARG A 185 -12.37 -7.75 33.27
CA ARG A 185 -11.34 -8.71 32.89
C ARG A 185 -11.90 -9.65 31.86
N ILE A 186 -11.14 -9.84 30.77
CA ILE A 186 -11.51 -10.70 29.67
C ILE A 186 -10.46 -11.79 29.52
N PHE A 187 -10.92 -13.03 29.46
CA PHE A 187 -10.10 -14.23 29.39
C PHE A 187 -10.20 -14.87 28.01
N ALA A 188 -9.05 -15.20 27.43
CA ALA A 188 -8.95 -15.84 26.12
C ALA A 188 -7.81 -16.86 26.09
N ASN A 189 -7.77 -17.65 25.01
CA ASN A 189 -6.70 -18.63 24.80
C ASN A 189 -5.32 -17.99 24.68
N GLU A 190 -5.22 -16.86 23.97
CA GLU A 190 -3.97 -16.13 23.80
C GLU A 190 -4.23 -14.68 23.39
N PHE A 191 -3.62 -13.74 24.10
CA PHE A 191 -3.50 -12.33 23.69
C PHE A 191 -2.06 -12.03 23.31
N LYS A 192 -1.83 -11.53 22.10
CA LYS A 192 -0.51 -11.03 21.71
C LYS A 192 -0.28 -9.63 22.27
N ARG A 193 0.93 -9.39 22.81
CA ARG A 193 1.30 -8.08 23.31
C ARG A 193 1.41 -7.08 22.15
N ASN A 194 0.48 -6.13 22.11
CA ASN A 194 0.52 -5.06 21.13
C ASN A 194 -0.03 -3.74 21.74
N ARG A 195 0.19 -2.64 21.02
CA ARG A 195 -0.23 -1.29 21.48
C ARG A 195 -1.69 -0.97 21.17
N HIS A 196 -2.39 -1.82 20.42
CA HIS A 196 -3.70 -1.53 19.83
C HIS A 196 -4.79 -2.47 20.31
N ILE A 197 -4.60 -3.10 21.50
CA ILE A 197 -5.66 -3.94 22.09
C ILE A 197 -6.82 -3.03 22.50
N LEU A 198 -8.00 -3.34 21.98
CA LEU A 198 -9.23 -2.60 22.24
C LEU A 198 -10.33 -3.60 22.66
N CYS A 199 -11.16 -3.19 23.60
CA CYS A 199 -12.45 -3.82 23.84
C CYS A 199 -13.52 -3.08 23.03
N VAL A 200 -14.41 -3.84 22.43
CA VAL A 200 -15.52 -3.28 21.63
C VAL A 200 -16.85 -3.68 22.29
N PHE A 201 -17.61 -2.68 22.69
CA PHE A 201 -18.93 -2.83 23.30
C PHE A 201 -19.96 -2.24 22.33
N ASP A 202 -20.62 -3.08 21.56
CA ASP A 202 -21.60 -2.65 20.54
C ASP A 202 -21.09 -1.47 19.67
N GLY A 203 -19.85 -1.60 19.13
CA GLY A 203 -19.19 -0.60 18.31
C GLY A 203 -18.43 0.49 19.07
N VAL A 204 -18.66 0.68 20.37
CA VAL A 204 -17.89 1.62 21.20
C VAL A 204 -16.56 0.99 21.60
N LYS A 205 -15.45 1.64 21.22
CA LYS A 205 -14.09 1.15 21.45
C LYS A 205 -13.51 1.74 22.73
N THR A 206 -13.03 0.91 23.64
CA THR A 206 -12.25 1.31 24.82
C THR A 206 -10.87 0.65 24.80
N ARG A 207 -9.89 1.36 25.34
CA ARG A 207 -8.51 0.84 25.39
C ARG A 207 -8.42 -0.30 26.40
N ALA A 208 -7.74 -1.37 26.03
CA ALA A 208 -7.45 -2.49 26.93
C ALA A 208 -5.99 -2.47 27.37
N SER A 209 -5.75 -2.97 28.59
CA SER A 209 -4.44 -3.24 29.16
C SER A 209 -4.19 -4.75 29.18
N LEU A 210 -3.04 -5.19 28.68
CA LEU A 210 -2.63 -6.58 28.74
C LEU A 210 -2.15 -6.88 30.16
N ILE A 211 -2.82 -7.80 30.85
CA ILE A 211 -2.42 -8.30 32.18
C ILE A 211 -1.51 -9.51 32.03
N SER A 212 -1.92 -10.48 31.19
CA SER A 212 -1.14 -11.67 30.86
C SER A 212 -1.43 -12.11 29.42
N SER A 213 -0.79 -13.16 28.95
CA SER A 213 -1.09 -13.74 27.63
C SER A 213 -2.51 -14.30 27.51
N SER A 214 -3.21 -14.51 28.62
CA SER A 214 -4.59 -15.04 28.66
C SER A 214 -5.60 -14.06 29.25
N GLU A 215 -5.18 -12.84 29.67
CA GLU A 215 -6.02 -11.90 30.37
C GLU A 215 -5.76 -10.45 29.91
N ILE A 216 -6.82 -9.73 29.58
CA ILE A 216 -6.80 -8.28 29.38
C ILE A 216 -7.83 -7.61 30.28
N GLU A 217 -7.62 -6.33 30.56
CA GLU A 217 -8.55 -5.50 31.32
C GLU A 217 -8.94 -4.27 30.50
N CYS A 218 -10.23 -3.92 30.54
CA CYS A 218 -10.73 -2.68 29.96
C CYS A 218 -11.86 -2.07 30.83
N LEU A 219 -12.15 -0.80 30.59
CA LEU A 219 -13.28 -0.11 31.23
C LEU A 219 -14.51 -0.19 30.33
N SER A 220 -15.67 -0.53 30.91
CA SER A 220 -16.92 -0.41 30.18
C SER A 220 -17.19 1.06 29.80
N PRO A 221 -17.64 1.34 28.57
CA PRO A 221 -18.05 2.68 28.18
C PRO A 221 -19.38 3.06 28.86
N LYS A 222 -19.68 4.34 28.87
CA LYS A 222 -21.03 4.79 29.20
C LYS A 222 -21.98 4.28 28.11
N TRP A 223 -23.06 3.64 28.54
CA TRP A 223 -24.14 3.25 27.64
C TRP A 223 -25.04 4.48 27.36
N PRO A 224 -25.41 4.76 26.09
CA PRO A 224 -26.26 5.90 25.73
C PRO A 224 -27.68 5.79 26.28
#